data_47935b0b58d61a8d30f35c16b71d0324
#
_entry.id   47935b0b58d61a8d30f35c16b71d0324
#
_cell.length_a   1.000
_cell.length_b   1.000
_cell.length_c   1.000
_cell.angle_alpha   90.00
_cell.angle_beta   90.00
_cell.angle_gamma   90.00
#
_symmetry.space_group_name_H-M   'P 1'
#
loop_
_entity.id
_entity.type
_entity.pdbx_description
1 polymer ?
#
loop_
_entity_poly.entity_id
_entity_poly.type
_entity_poly.pdbx_seq_one_letter_code
_entity_poly.pdbx_strand_id
1 'polypeptide(L)'
;MKILAVECSAGPASVAIIENGKILGSSFINVKLTHSQTLMPMIENLLASCLLTIDDIDGYAVAAGPGSFTGIRIGISAVKGLTIAKKLPCVPVSTLAAMAEPFKNADALICAVMDARCNQVYNALFKIQDGEITRLCDDRALMCEELKNELIEKYSEENIIVCGDGSDLFYPYIKDFKNSKIASPQNKFQNASGVALIAEEEFLKGNTISSNQLLPIYLRLPQAERELKAKQTNA
;
A
#
# COMPACT_ATOMS: atom_id res chain seq x y z
N MET A 1 5.93 -9.40 19.94
CA MET A 1 5.47 -10.10 18.72
C MET A 1 6.14 -9.45 17.53
N LYS A 2 6.87 -10.24 16.73
CA LYS A 2 7.57 -9.75 15.53
C LYS A 2 6.75 -10.05 14.28
N ILE A 3 6.43 -9.01 13.52
CA ILE A 3 5.66 -9.13 12.27
C ILE A 3 6.55 -8.71 11.10
N LEU A 4 6.64 -9.57 10.08
CA LEU A 4 7.29 -9.25 8.82
C LEU A 4 6.23 -8.79 7.81
N ALA A 5 6.40 -7.58 7.31
CA ALA A 5 5.51 -6.94 6.34
C ALA A 5 6.14 -6.84 4.95
N VAL A 6 5.30 -6.99 3.93
CA VAL A 6 5.69 -6.98 2.51
C VAL A 6 4.83 -5.98 1.75
N GLU A 7 5.49 -5.19 0.90
CA GLU A 7 4.84 -4.26 -0.03
C GLU A 7 5.43 -4.43 -1.44
N CYS A 8 4.59 -4.85 -2.39
CA CYS A 8 4.94 -5.08 -3.79
C CYS A 8 3.85 -4.60 -4.76
N SER A 9 2.94 -3.72 -4.29
CA SER A 9 1.74 -3.34 -5.06
C SER A 9 1.98 -2.34 -6.17
N ALA A 10 3.18 -1.74 -6.24
CA ALA A 10 3.55 -0.73 -7.23
C ALA A 10 4.95 -1.00 -7.84
N GLY A 11 5.60 0.03 -8.41
CA GLY A 11 6.97 -0.07 -8.92
C GLY A 11 8.00 -0.41 -7.85
N PRO A 12 8.00 0.24 -6.68
CA PRO A 12 8.88 -0.12 -5.58
C PRO A 12 8.53 -1.49 -4.97
N ALA A 13 9.55 -2.14 -4.39
CA ALA A 13 9.40 -3.26 -3.46
C ALA A 13 9.93 -2.85 -2.09
N SER A 14 9.27 -3.24 -1.03
CA SER A 14 9.78 -3.04 0.32
C SER A 14 9.37 -4.14 1.29
N VAL A 15 10.17 -4.29 2.34
CA VAL A 15 9.94 -5.20 3.44
C VAL A 15 10.26 -4.50 4.76
N ALA A 16 9.55 -4.81 5.82
CA ALA A 16 9.78 -4.25 7.15
C ALA A 16 9.52 -5.29 8.23
N ILE A 17 10.19 -5.15 9.37
CA ILE A 17 9.95 -5.93 10.58
C ILE A 17 9.58 -4.96 11.70
N ILE A 18 8.46 -5.22 12.36
CA ILE A 18 7.98 -4.43 13.50
C ILE A 18 7.89 -5.31 14.75
N GLU A 19 8.18 -4.71 15.91
CA GLU A 19 7.98 -5.31 17.23
C GLU A 19 7.59 -4.23 18.24
N ASN A 20 6.44 -4.36 18.89
CA ASN A 20 5.96 -3.47 19.95
C ASN A 20 5.99 -1.98 19.56
N GLY A 21 5.42 -1.62 18.43
CA GLY A 21 5.37 -0.25 17.89
C GLY A 21 6.68 0.24 17.27
N LYS A 22 7.75 -0.57 17.31
CA LYS A 22 9.06 -0.18 16.80
C LYS A 22 9.38 -0.91 15.50
N ILE A 23 9.66 -0.16 14.45
CA ILE A 23 10.26 -0.73 13.23
C ILE A 23 11.71 -1.14 13.57
N LEU A 24 11.99 -2.46 13.61
CA LEU A 24 13.32 -2.99 13.83
C LEU A 24 14.23 -2.78 12.65
N GLY A 25 13.66 -2.86 11.45
CA GLY A 25 14.34 -2.60 10.19
C GLY A 25 13.38 -2.52 9.04
N SER A 26 13.79 -1.82 7.98
CA SER A 26 13.07 -1.78 6.70
C SER A 26 14.05 -1.72 5.54
N SER A 27 13.65 -2.31 4.42
CA SER A 27 14.37 -2.24 3.15
C SER A 27 13.42 -1.78 2.07
N PHE A 28 13.88 -0.83 1.23
CA PHE A 28 13.10 -0.24 0.15
C PHE A 28 13.95 -0.19 -1.12
N ILE A 29 13.43 -0.70 -2.22
CA ILE A 29 14.09 -0.68 -3.53
C ILE A 29 13.11 -0.13 -4.57
N ASN A 30 13.53 0.91 -5.28
CA ASN A 30 12.77 1.50 -6.39
C ASN A 30 13.64 1.50 -7.65
N VAL A 31 13.80 0.32 -8.26
CA VAL A 31 14.58 0.10 -9.47
C VAL A 31 13.78 -0.76 -10.46
N LYS A 32 14.19 -0.77 -11.73
CA LYS A 32 13.52 -1.55 -12.79
C LYS A 32 13.87 -3.05 -12.74
N LEU A 33 13.66 -3.69 -11.59
CA LEU A 33 13.78 -5.13 -11.41
C LEU A 33 12.40 -5.73 -11.07
N THR A 34 12.22 -6.99 -11.38
CA THR A 34 10.96 -7.68 -11.04
C THR A 34 10.93 -8.02 -9.54
N HIS A 35 9.78 -7.89 -8.91
CA HIS A 35 9.60 -8.22 -7.49
C HIS A 35 9.94 -9.68 -7.18
N SER A 36 9.76 -10.60 -8.13
CA SER A 36 10.16 -12.01 -7.99
C SER A 36 11.68 -12.20 -7.84
N GLN A 37 12.48 -11.27 -8.35
CA GLN A 37 13.94 -11.31 -8.20
C GLN A 37 14.40 -10.64 -6.91
N THR A 38 13.70 -9.61 -6.46
CA THR A 38 14.17 -8.74 -5.38
C THR A 38 13.61 -9.10 -4.00
N LEU A 39 12.36 -9.58 -3.92
CA LEU A 39 11.63 -9.68 -2.67
C LEU A 39 12.27 -10.66 -1.67
N MET A 40 12.56 -11.91 -2.09
CA MET A 40 13.14 -12.89 -1.17
C MET A 40 14.53 -12.50 -0.68
N PRO A 41 15.47 -12.03 -1.55
CA PRO A 41 16.74 -11.47 -1.09
C PRO A 41 16.59 -10.28 -0.12
N MET A 42 15.60 -9.41 -0.32
CA MET A 42 15.33 -8.31 0.62
C MET A 42 14.93 -8.82 2.00
N ILE A 43 14.06 -9.85 2.06
CA ILE A 43 13.63 -10.47 3.32
C ILE A 43 14.83 -11.10 4.03
N GLU A 44 15.63 -11.91 3.32
CA GLU A 44 16.82 -12.58 3.88
C GLU A 44 17.82 -11.56 4.43
N ASN A 45 18.16 -10.54 3.66
CA ASN A 45 19.10 -9.50 4.07
C ASN A 45 18.57 -8.67 5.25
N LEU A 46 17.27 -8.39 5.29
CA LEU A 46 16.67 -7.65 6.39
C LEU A 46 16.70 -8.45 7.69
N LEU A 47 16.32 -9.73 7.66
CA LEU A 47 16.41 -10.63 8.79
C LEU A 47 17.85 -10.69 9.34
N ALA A 48 18.84 -10.93 8.47
CA ALA A 48 20.25 -10.97 8.84
C ALA A 48 20.73 -9.65 9.47
N SER A 49 20.32 -8.50 8.90
CA SER A 49 20.67 -7.16 9.41
C SER A 49 20.06 -6.88 10.78
N CYS A 50 18.90 -7.47 11.07
CA CYS A 50 18.24 -7.39 12.38
C CYS A 50 18.71 -8.45 13.37
N LEU A 51 19.68 -9.31 13.01
CA LEU A 51 20.13 -10.47 13.78
C LEU A 51 18.98 -11.45 14.11
N LEU A 52 18.06 -11.60 13.16
CA LEU A 52 16.90 -12.49 13.24
C LEU A 52 16.97 -13.59 12.19
N THR A 53 16.23 -14.63 12.44
CA THR A 53 15.95 -15.71 11.50
C THR A 53 14.45 -15.71 11.17
N ILE A 54 14.03 -16.49 10.17
CA ILE A 54 12.62 -16.66 9.86
C ILE A 54 11.83 -17.31 11.02
N ASP A 55 12.54 -18.01 11.89
CA ASP A 55 11.96 -18.68 13.06
C ASP A 55 11.56 -17.70 14.18
N ASP A 56 12.12 -16.49 14.17
CA ASP A 56 11.82 -15.43 15.13
C ASP A 56 10.57 -14.62 14.77
N ILE A 57 9.98 -14.87 13.58
CA ILE A 57 8.80 -14.18 13.12
C ILE A 57 7.53 -14.87 13.65
N ASP A 58 6.64 -14.07 14.23
CA ASP A 58 5.37 -14.53 14.84
C ASP A 58 4.17 -14.36 13.91
N GLY A 59 4.28 -13.51 12.90
CA GLY A 59 3.20 -13.24 11.95
C GLY A 59 3.66 -12.48 10.72
N TYR A 60 2.80 -12.44 9.70
CA TYR A 60 3.10 -11.80 8.43
C TYR A 60 2.03 -10.79 8.05
N ALA A 61 2.44 -9.77 7.31
CA ALA A 61 1.53 -8.82 6.68
C ALA A 61 1.90 -8.58 5.23
N VAL A 62 0.92 -8.25 4.42
CA VAL A 62 1.15 -7.91 3.02
C VAL A 62 0.16 -6.86 2.55
N ALA A 63 0.62 -5.91 1.74
CA ALA A 63 -0.27 -5.06 0.97
C ALA A 63 -1.07 -5.93 -0.02
N ALA A 64 -2.34 -6.12 0.28
CA ALA A 64 -3.22 -7.01 -0.49
C ALA A 64 -3.86 -6.31 -1.70
N GLY A 65 -3.65 -5.01 -1.84
CA GLY A 65 -4.20 -4.17 -2.90
C GLY A 65 -4.90 -2.91 -2.35
N PRO A 66 -5.34 -2.02 -3.25
CA PRO A 66 -5.22 -2.11 -4.71
C PRO A 66 -3.79 -1.92 -5.21
N GLY A 67 -3.55 -2.24 -6.50
CA GLY A 67 -2.25 -2.02 -7.15
C GLY A 67 -1.99 -2.93 -8.35
N SER A 68 -0.70 -3.15 -8.64
CA SER A 68 -0.21 -4.02 -9.69
C SER A 68 -0.66 -5.47 -9.50
N PHE A 69 -1.39 -6.03 -10.44
CA PHE A 69 -1.83 -7.43 -10.43
C PHE A 69 -0.68 -8.43 -10.17
N THR A 70 0.43 -8.24 -10.87
CA THR A 70 1.60 -9.11 -10.75
C THR A 70 2.28 -8.91 -9.41
N GLY A 71 2.49 -7.66 -9.02
CA GLY A 71 3.19 -7.32 -7.77
C GLY A 71 2.47 -7.85 -6.53
N ILE A 72 1.16 -7.58 -6.42
CA ILE A 72 0.33 -8.07 -5.30
C ILE A 72 0.38 -9.60 -5.20
N ARG A 73 0.26 -10.31 -6.34
CA ARG A 73 0.33 -11.78 -6.34
C ARG A 73 1.69 -12.31 -5.90
N ILE A 74 2.78 -11.65 -6.29
CA ILE A 74 4.13 -12.01 -5.85
C ILE A 74 4.24 -11.86 -4.33
N GLY A 75 3.83 -10.72 -3.76
CA GLY A 75 3.85 -10.48 -2.32
C GLY A 75 3.01 -11.50 -1.54
N ILE A 76 1.77 -11.72 -1.97
CA ILE A 76 0.87 -12.71 -1.34
C ILE A 76 1.44 -14.13 -1.45
N SER A 77 1.99 -14.52 -2.61
CA SER A 77 2.57 -15.85 -2.78
C SER A 77 3.80 -16.06 -1.91
N ALA A 78 4.66 -15.04 -1.78
CA ALA A 78 5.81 -15.07 -0.88
C ALA A 78 5.37 -15.27 0.58
N VAL A 79 4.41 -14.47 1.07
CA VAL A 79 3.88 -14.60 2.43
C VAL A 79 3.24 -15.98 2.64
N LYS A 80 2.43 -16.47 1.70
CA LYS A 80 1.88 -17.84 1.77
C LYS A 80 2.99 -18.89 1.90
N GLY A 81 4.04 -18.79 1.09
CA GLY A 81 5.18 -19.70 1.14
C GLY A 81 5.88 -19.69 2.51
N LEU A 82 6.13 -18.50 3.05
CA LEU A 82 6.80 -18.33 4.34
C LEU A 82 5.98 -18.87 5.53
N THR A 83 4.64 -18.86 5.42
CA THR A 83 3.75 -19.34 6.49
C THR A 83 3.53 -20.85 6.49
N ILE A 84 3.87 -21.58 5.41
CA ILE A 84 3.52 -23.00 5.25
C ILE A 84 4.04 -23.84 6.43
N ALA A 85 5.28 -23.64 6.84
CA ALA A 85 5.94 -24.48 7.84
C ALA A 85 5.31 -24.37 9.24
N LYS A 86 4.99 -23.13 9.67
CA LYS A 86 4.51 -22.83 11.02
C LYS A 86 3.04 -22.47 11.10
N LYS A 87 2.35 -22.34 9.96
CA LYS A 87 0.95 -21.91 9.86
C LYS A 87 0.67 -20.59 10.59
N LEU A 88 1.62 -19.64 10.51
CA LEU A 88 1.52 -18.36 11.19
C LEU A 88 0.37 -17.51 10.64
N PRO A 89 -0.26 -16.68 11.50
CA PRO A 89 -1.33 -15.77 11.09
C PRO A 89 -0.82 -14.67 10.16
N CYS A 90 -1.74 -14.15 9.33
CA CYS A 90 -1.46 -13.09 8.37
C CYS A 90 -2.47 -11.95 8.49
N VAL A 91 -2.04 -10.75 8.11
CA VAL A 91 -2.91 -9.57 7.96
C VAL A 91 -2.80 -9.05 6.52
N PRO A 92 -3.91 -9.06 5.74
CA PRO A 92 -4.00 -8.32 4.49
C PRO A 92 -4.24 -6.84 4.79
N VAL A 93 -3.41 -5.95 4.25
CA VAL A 93 -3.50 -4.51 4.47
C VAL A 93 -3.87 -3.79 3.17
N SER A 94 -4.75 -2.79 3.25
CA SER A 94 -4.99 -1.87 2.14
C SER A 94 -3.72 -1.10 1.82
N THR A 95 -3.29 -1.16 0.56
CA THR A 95 -2.13 -0.38 0.09
C THR A 95 -2.32 1.12 0.34
N LEU A 96 -3.51 1.64 0.07
CA LEU A 96 -3.82 3.06 0.23
C LEU A 96 -3.84 3.47 1.71
N ALA A 97 -4.30 2.59 2.61
CA ALA A 97 -4.22 2.83 4.05
C ALA A 97 -2.76 2.90 4.53
N ALA A 98 -1.94 1.93 4.11
CA ALA A 98 -0.52 1.90 4.47
C ALA A 98 0.24 3.15 4.03
N MET A 99 -0.18 3.79 2.94
CA MET A 99 0.41 5.03 2.44
C MET A 99 0.07 6.25 3.31
N ALA A 100 -0.98 6.21 4.12
CA ALA A 100 -1.34 7.31 5.02
C ALA A 100 -0.50 7.32 6.33
N GLU A 101 0.00 6.17 6.77
CA GLU A 101 0.73 6.00 8.03
C GLU A 101 1.93 6.95 8.22
N PRO A 102 2.79 7.20 7.20
CA PRO A 102 3.93 8.11 7.36
C PRO A 102 3.55 9.56 7.70
N PHE A 103 2.27 9.91 7.55
CA PHE A 103 1.77 11.27 7.76
C PHE A 103 1.03 11.45 9.09
N LYS A 104 1.04 10.48 9.99
CA LYS A 104 0.29 10.48 11.26
C LYS A 104 0.49 11.74 12.12
N ASN A 105 1.61 12.45 11.94
CA ASN A 105 1.90 13.71 12.63
C ASN A 105 1.63 14.96 11.78
N ALA A 106 0.94 14.84 10.66
CA ALA A 106 0.63 15.96 9.78
C ALA A 106 -0.86 16.31 9.88
N ASP A 107 -1.22 17.49 10.34
CA ASP A 107 -2.62 17.96 10.26
C ASP A 107 -2.95 18.27 8.80
N ALA A 108 -3.46 17.27 8.07
CA ALA A 108 -3.68 17.34 6.63
C ALA A 108 -4.71 16.31 6.14
N LEU A 109 -5.24 16.56 4.95
CA LEU A 109 -5.94 15.57 4.13
C LEU A 109 -4.91 14.81 3.28
N ILE A 110 -4.78 13.52 3.50
CA ILE A 110 -3.93 12.65 2.69
C ILE A 110 -4.75 12.10 1.52
N CYS A 111 -4.35 12.47 0.33
CA CYS A 111 -4.87 11.95 -0.92
C CYS A 111 -3.94 10.85 -1.42
N ALA A 112 -4.19 9.61 -0.99
CA ALA A 112 -3.44 8.45 -1.43
C ALA A 112 -3.88 8.06 -2.84
N VAL A 113 -2.95 8.03 -3.80
CA VAL A 113 -3.24 7.74 -5.21
C VAL A 113 -2.22 6.76 -5.81
N MET A 114 -2.73 5.77 -6.54
CA MET A 114 -1.90 4.87 -7.34
C MET A 114 -2.35 4.92 -8.80
N ASP A 115 -1.40 4.81 -9.74
CA ASP A 115 -1.70 4.79 -11.18
C ASP A 115 -2.51 3.54 -11.57
N ALA A 116 -3.80 3.73 -11.88
CA ALA A 116 -4.69 2.67 -12.37
C ALA A 116 -4.75 2.60 -13.90
N ARG A 117 -3.86 3.34 -14.60
CA ARG A 117 -3.78 3.52 -16.06
C ARG A 117 -4.97 4.28 -16.66
N CYS A 118 -4.80 4.79 -17.89
CA CYS A 118 -5.85 5.49 -18.65
C CYS A 118 -6.45 6.71 -17.90
N ASN A 119 -5.62 7.55 -17.30
CA ASN A 119 -6.02 8.73 -16.50
C ASN A 119 -6.94 8.38 -15.31
N GLN A 120 -6.88 7.15 -14.83
CA GLN A 120 -7.55 6.70 -13.62
C GLN A 120 -6.53 6.47 -12.51
N VAL A 121 -7.00 6.66 -11.29
CA VAL A 121 -6.25 6.35 -10.08
C VAL A 121 -7.03 5.39 -9.18
N TYR A 122 -6.31 4.51 -8.48
CA TYR A 122 -6.83 3.97 -7.23
C TYR A 122 -6.64 5.04 -6.17
N ASN A 123 -7.67 5.30 -5.39
CA ASN A 123 -7.67 6.38 -4.41
C ASN A 123 -8.37 5.98 -3.12
N ALA A 124 -7.87 6.51 -2.03
CA ALA A 124 -8.58 6.69 -0.77
C ALA A 124 -8.15 8.02 -0.14
N LEU A 125 -9.03 8.60 0.66
CA LEU A 125 -8.82 9.85 1.36
C LEU A 125 -8.77 9.58 2.87
N PHE A 126 -7.81 10.22 3.53
CA PHE A 126 -7.61 10.10 4.98
C PHE A 126 -7.44 11.49 5.57
N LYS A 127 -8.24 11.81 6.59
CA LYS A 127 -8.02 13.01 7.42
C LYS A 127 -7.11 12.63 8.56
N ILE A 128 -6.04 13.41 8.73
CA ILE A 128 -5.15 13.28 9.89
C ILE A 128 -5.32 14.51 10.73
N GLN A 129 -5.63 14.30 12.00
CA GLN A 129 -5.79 15.34 13.00
C GLN A 129 -5.39 14.80 14.37
N ASP A 130 -4.61 15.55 15.14
CA ASP A 130 -4.17 15.19 16.49
C ASP A 130 -3.51 13.80 16.60
N GLY A 131 -2.82 13.37 15.54
CA GLY A 131 -2.16 12.05 15.47
C GLY A 131 -3.10 10.88 15.16
N GLU A 132 -4.37 11.13 14.90
CA GLU A 132 -5.35 10.12 14.49
C GLU A 132 -5.56 10.12 12.98
N ILE A 133 -5.67 8.94 12.39
CA ILE A 133 -5.95 8.74 10.97
C ILE A 133 -7.41 8.30 10.83
N THR A 134 -8.23 9.15 10.25
CA THR A 134 -9.63 8.84 9.91
C THR A 134 -9.75 8.60 8.42
N ARG A 135 -10.19 7.40 8.03
CA ARG A 135 -10.51 7.08 6.64
C ARG A 135 -11.82 7.76 6.24
N LEU A 136 -11.83 8.51 5.12
CA LEU A 136 -12.99 9.25 4.64
C LEU A 136 -13.77 8.52 3.54
N CYS A 137 -13.15 7.58 2.84
CA CYS A 137 -13.80 6.77 1.81
C CYS A 137 -13.10 5.41 1.67
N ASP A 138 -13.83 4.42 1.13
CA ASP A 138 -13.28 3.13 0.78
C ASP A 138 -12.25 3.25 -0.35
N ASP A 139 -11.42 2.20 -0.50
CA ASP A 139 -10.53 2.07 -1.64
C ASP A 139 -11.35 2.03 -2.93
N ARG A 140 -11.07 2.91 -3.87
CA ARG A 140 -11.87 3.08 -5.09
C ARG A 140 -10.99 3.33 -6.32
N ALA A 141 -11.58 3.15 -7.50
CA ALA A 141 -10.97 3.50 -8.78
C ALA A 141 -11.83 4.56 -9.46
N LEU A 142 -11.24 5.70 -9.84
CA LEU A 142 -11.97 6.81 -10.47
C LEU A 142 -11.06 7.58 -11.43
N MET A 143 -11.68 8.42 -12.29
CA MET A 143 -10.93 9.31 -13.17
C MET A 143 -10.26 10.43 -12.36
N CYS A 144 -9.08 10.88 -12.81
CA CYS A 144 -8.40 12.00 -12.15
C CYS A 144 -9.27 13.26 -12.07
N GLU A 145 -10.10 13.52 -13.09
CA GLU A 145 -11.01 14.68 -13.11
C GLU A 145 -12.13 14.55 -12.07
N GLU A 146 -12.66 13.34 -11.86
CA GLU A 146 -13.67 13.08 -10.82
C GLU A 146 -13.10 13.32 -9.42
N LEU A 147 -11.87 12.83 -9.16
CA LEU A 147 -11.19 13.08 -7.89
C LEU A 147 -10.92 14.56 -7.66
N LYS A 148 -10.46 15.28 -8.70
CA LYS A 148 -10.26 16.73 -8.64
C LYS A 148 -11.56 17.45 -8.24
N ASN A 149 -12.68 17.14 -8.91
CA ASN A 149 -13.95 17.80 -8.65
C ASN A 149 -14.44 17.54 -7.22
N GLU A 150 -14.27 16.32 -6.73
CA GLU A 150 -14.58 16.00 -5.32
C GLU A 150 -13.72 16.79 -4.33
N LEU A 151 -12.41 16.94 -4.60
CA LEU A 151 -11.52 17.72 -3.75
C LEU A 151 -11.88 19.20 -3.75
N ILE A 152 -12.30 19.77 -4.88
CA ILE A 152 -12.79 21.14 -4.98
C ILE A 152 -14.05 21.31 -4.14
N GLU A 153 -15.01 20.43 -4.31
CA GLU A 153 -16.34 20.54 -3.70
C GLU A 153 -16.28 20.39 -2.17
N LYS A 154 -15.47 19.44 -1.68
CA LYS A 154 -15.54 19.04 -0.27
C LYS A 154 -14.34 19.45 0.57
N TYR A 155 -13.18 19.72 -0.05
CA TYR A 155 -11.89 19.82 0.67
C TYR A 155 -11.02 20.98 0.19
N SER A 156 -11.61 22.02 -0.43
CA SER A 156 -10.87 23.17 -1.01
C SER A 156 -10.03 23.94 0.03
N GLU A 157 -10.45 23.96 1.28
CA GLU A 157 -9.75 24.67 2.37
C GLU A 157 -8.73 23.80 3.12
N GLU A 158 -8.67 22.51 2.81
CA GLU A 158 -7.80 21.57 3.50
C GLU A 158 -6.34 21.65 3.01
N ASN A 159 -5.40 21.33 3.90
CA ASN A 159 -4.02 21.09 3.52
C ASN A 159 -3.93 19.68 2.87
N ILE A 160 -3.77 19.60 1.56
CA ILE A 160 -3.78 18.34 0.83
C ILE A 160 -2.36 17.86 0.57
N ILE A 161 -2.05 16.62 1.02
CA ILE A 161 -0.81 15.94 0.67
C ILE A 161 -1.15 14.76 -0.25
N VAL A 162 -0.62 14.81 -1.48
CA VAL A 162 -0.79 13.72 -2.46
C VAL A 162 0.39 12.75 -2.35
N CYS A 163 0.12 11.48 -2.11
CA CYS A 163 1.13 10.43 -2.02
C CYS A 163 0.80 9.22 -2.88
N GLY A 164 1.78 8.39 -3.19
CA GLY A 164 1.71 7.20 -4.03
C GLY A 164 2.35 7.38 -5.39
N ASP A 165 2.51 6.29 -6.11
CA ASP A 165 3.09 6.26 -7.47
C ASP A 165 2.20 6.96 -8.51
N GLY A 166 0.90 7.16 -8.22
CA GLY A 166 -0.02 7.97 -9.01
C GLY A 166 0.10 9.49 -8.79
N SER A 167 0.95 9.96 -7.86
CA SER A 167 1.07 11.39 -7.52
C SER A 167 1.44 12.26 -8.72
N ASP A 168 2.41 11.84 -9.53
CA ASP A 168 2.86 12.61 -10.69
C ASP A 168 1.79 12.68 -11.78
N LEU A 169 0.94 11.65 -11.88
CA LEU A 169 -0.22 11.65 -12.78
C LEU A 169 -1.32 12.59 -12.29
N PHE A 170 -1.62 12.56 -10.99
CA PHE A 170 -2.79 13.26 -10.45
C PHE A 170 -2.50 14.71 -10.04
N TYR A 171 -1.33 15.02 -9.48
CA TYR A 171 -1.04 16.35 -8.95
C TYR A 171 -1.23 17.51 -9.95
N PRO A 172 -0.92 17.37 -11.26
CA PRO A 172 -1.21 18.42 -12.24
C PRO A 172 -2.66 18.92 -12.27
N TYR A 173 -3.62 18.08 -11.84
CA TYR A 173 -5.04 18.44 -11.78
C TYR A 173 -5.37 19.38 -10.61
N ILE A 174 -4.57 19.38 -9.56
CA ILE A 174 -4.80 20.18 -8.34
C ILE A 174 -3.61 21.08 -7.97
N LYS A 175 -2.61 21.24 -8.83
CA LYS A 175 -1.41 22.07 -8.57
C LYS A 175 -1.72 23.52 -8.21
N ASP A 176 -2.87 24.05 -8.72
CA ASP A 176 -3.30 25.42 -8.48
C ASP A 176 -4.09 25.57 -7.16
N PHE A 177 -4.32 24.50 -6.43
CA PHE A 177 -4.89 24.56 -5.07
C PHE A 177 -3.84 25.09 -4.13
N LYS A 178 -4.16 26.20 -3.46
CA LYS A 178 -3.24 26.97 -2.61
C LYS A 178 -2.50 26.14 -1.56
N ASN A 179 -3.18 25.10 -1.04
CA ASN A 179 -2.69 24.28 0.07
C ASN A 179 -2.41 22.84 -0.34
N SER A 180 -2.15 22.57 -1.64
CA SER A 180 -1.82 21.22 -2.10
C SER A 180 -0.32 21.04 -2.34
N LYS A 181 0.19 19.84 -2.05
CA LYS A 181 1.58 19.45 -2.34
C LYS A 181 1.71 17.96 -2.57
N ILE A 182 2.75 17.57 -3.32
CA ILE A 182 3.19 16.16 -3.35
C ILE A 182 3.99 15.87 -2.08
N ALA A 183 3.83 14.66 -1.57
CA ALA A 183 4.62 14.15 -0.46
C ALA A 183 6.13 14.21 -0.75
N SER A 184 6.95 14.35 0.29
CA SER A 184 8.41 14.30 0.15
C SER A 184 8.86 12.98 -0.48
N PRO A 185 10.00 12.92 -1.18
CA PRO A 185 10.49 11.70 -1.83
C PRO A 185 10.55 10.48 -0.90
N GLN A 186 10.79 10.69 0.39
CA GLN A 186 10.85 9.63 1.40
C GLN A 186 9.49 9.00 1.70
N ASN A 187 8.41 9.80 1.63
CA ASN A 187 7.05 9.40 2.00
C ASN A 187 6.10 9.30 0.79
N LYS A 188 6.65 9.49 -0.42
CA LYS A 188 5.85 9.51 -1.63
C LYS A 188 5.32 8.13 -2.02
N PHE A 189 6.16 7.11 -1.91
CA PHE A 189 5.85 5.78 -2.42
C PHE A 189 5.34 4.84 -1.33
N GLN A 190 4.65 3.79 -1.78
CA GLN A 190 4.21 2.67 -0.98
C GLN A 190 5.39 2.06 -0.22
N ASN A 191 5.20 1.74 1.06
CA ASN A 191 6.28 1.24 1.92
C ASN A 191 5.76 0.21 2.93
N ALA A 192 6.50 -0.85 3.11
CA ALA A 192 6.16 -1.93 4.04
C ALA A 192 6.13 -1.49 5.51
N SER A 193 6.77 -0.36 5.88
CA SER A 193 6.65 0.16 7.24
C SER A 193 5.21 0.57 7.58
N GLY A 194 4.47 1.19 6.64
CA GLY A 194 3.06 1.50 6.84
C GLY A 194 2.20 0.23 6.93
N VAL A 195 2.51 -0.79 6.10
CA VAL A 195 1.88 -2.11 6.19
C VAL A 195 2.11 -2.75 7.56
N ALA A 196 3.35 -2.65 8.09
CA ALA A 196 3.73 -3.21 9.38
C ALA A 196 2.98 -2.55 10.56
N LEU A 197 2.87 -1.21 10.54
CA LEU A 197 2.16 -0.45 11.58
C LEU A 197 0.68 -0.83 11.67
N ILE A 198 -0.02 -0.84 10.54
CA ILE A 198 -1.43 -1.26 10.49
C ILE A 198 -1.58 -2.73 10.93
N ALA A 199 -0.69 -3.60 10.44
CA ALA A 199 -0.75 -5.00 10.78
C ALA A 199 -0.59 -5.26 12.28
N GLU A 200 0.33 -4.56 12.96
CA GLU A 200 0.50 -4.72 14.39
C GLU A 200 -0.77 -4.35 15.17
N GLU A 201 -1.45 -3.26 14.79
CA GLU A 201 -2.74 -2.91 15.38
C GLU A 201 -3.80 -4.00 15.15
N GLU A 202 -3.88 -4.56 13.94
CA GLU A 202 -4.83 -5.63 13.61
C GLU A 202 -4.50 -6.95 14.33
N PHE A 203 -3.22 -7.27 14.51
CA PHE A 203 -2.79 -8.40 15.34
C PHE A 203 -3.21 -8.23 16.81
N LEU A 204 -3.05 -7.03 17.37
CA LEU A 204 -3.46 -6.72 18.75
C LEU A 204 -4.98 -6.82 18.95
N LYS A 205 -5.77 -6.50 17.91
CA LYS A 205 -7.23 -6.67 17.89
C LYS A 205 -7.67 -8.11 17.63
N GLY A 206 -6.75 -9.02 17.25
CA GLY A 206 -7.05 -10.39 16.84
C GLY A 206 -7.63 -10.52 15.42
N ASN A 207 -7.58 -9.48 14.62
CA ASN A 207 -8.06 -9.43 13.23
C ASN A 207 -7.06 -10.07 12.28
N THR A 208 -6.79 -11.35 12.45
CA THR A 208 -5.84 -12.10 11.61
C THR A 208 -6.54 -13.20 10.84
N ILE A 209 -5.94 -13.61 9.74
CA ILE A 209 -6.44 -14.71 8.90
C ILE A 209 -5.35 -15.76 8.69
N SER A 210 -5.76 -16.96 8.29
CA SER A 210 -4.81 -17.97 7.81
C SER A 210 -4.29 -17.59 6.41
N SER A 211 -3.10 -18.05 6.07
CA SER A 211 -2.53 -17.80 4.72
C SER A 211 -3.41 -18.33 3.58
N ASN A 212 -4.24 -19.35 3.80
CA ASN A 212 -5.18 -19.85 2.80
C ASN A 212 -6.26 -18.82 2.45
N GLN A 213 -6.67 -18.00 3.41
CA GLN A 213 -7.68 -16.95 3.25
C GLN A 213 -7.09 -15.65 2.68
N LEU A 214 -5.76 -15.55 2.61
CA LEU A 214 -5.08 -14.37 2.07
C LEU A 214 -5.31 -14.27 0.56
N LEU A 215 -6.10 -13.31 0.13
CA LEU A 215 -6.47 -13.08 -1.26
C LEU A 215 -6.16 -11.64 -1.69
N PRO A 216 -5.84 -11.41 -2.97
CA PRO A 216 -5.68 -10.06 -3.50
C PRO A 216 -7.00 -9.30 -3.54
N ILE A 217 -6.94 -7.99 -3.26
CA ILE A 217 -8.06 -7.06 -3.40
C ILE A 217 -7.94 -6.38 -4.76
N TYR A 218 -8.87 -6.68 -5.67
CA TYR A 218 -8.90 -6.11 -7.00
C TYR A 218 -10.09 -5.16 -7.16
N LEU A 219 -9.81 -3.88 -7.35
CA LEU A 219 -10.83 -2.87 -7.63
C LEU A 219 -11.18 -2.78 -9.12
N ARG A 220 -10.36 -3.37 -9.98
CA ARG A 220 -10.57 -3.43 -11.44
C ARG A 220 -10.28 -4.83 -11.97
N LEU A 221 -10.94 -5.19 -13.05
CA LEU A 221 -10.61 -6.41 -13.78
C LEU A 221 -9.21 -6.31 -14.41
N PRO A 222 -8.48 -7.42 -14.58
CA PRO A 222 -7.22 -7.47 -15.32
C PRO A 222 -7.34 -6.82 -16.69
N GLN A 223 -6.26 -6.20 -17.18
CA GLN A 223 -6.26 -5.52 -18.48
C GLN A 223 -6.72 -6.45 -19.62
N ALA A 224 -6.21 -7.67 -19.65
CA ALA A 224 -6.57 -8.66 -20.65
C ALA A 224 -8.08 -8.98 -20.66
N GLU A 225 -8.70 -9.05 -19.50
CA GLU A 225 -10.13 -9.32 -19.35
C GLU A 225 -10.99 -8.11 -19.77
N ARG A 226 -10.51 -6.90 -19.47
CA ARG A 226 -11.16 -5.65 -19.95
C ARG A 226 -11.11 -5.53 -21.48
N GLU A 227 -9.94 -5.82 -22.07
CA GLU A 227 -9.77 -5.79 -23.52
C GLU A 227 -10.63 -6.87 -24.22
N LEU A 228 -10.76 -8.04 -23.61
CA LEU A 228 -11.62 -9.10 -24.13
C LEU A 228 -13.09 -8.68 -24.10
N LYS A 229 -13.58 -8.10 -22.97
CA LYS A 229 -14.95 -7.60 -22.86
C LYS A 229 -15.21 -6.47 -23.84
N ALA A 230 -14.28 -5.53 -24.01
CA ALA A 230 -14.43 -4.44 -25.00
C ALA A 230 -14.54 -4.96 -26.44
N LYS A 231 -13.80 -6.00 -26.80
CA LYS A 231 -13.91 -6.65 -28.13
C LYS A 231 -15.24 -7.37 -28.32
N GLN A 232 -15.80 -7.97 -27.27
CA GLN A 232 -17.10 -8.66 -27.32
C GLN A 232 -18.28 -7.69 -27.41
N THR A 233 -18.14 -6.48 -26.86
CA THR A 233 -19.20 -5.46 -26.93
C THR A 233 -19.24 -4.73 -28.27
N ASN A 234 -18.15 -4.75 -29.03
CA ASN A 234 -18.04 -4.09 -30.34
C ASN A 234 -18.20 -5.07 -31.51
N ALA A 235 -18.56 -6.34 -31.28
CA ALA A 235 -18.86 -7.37 -32.26
C ALA A 235 -20.36 -7.69 -32.27
#